data_1289f1cf034d3be00b1710d001f9c577
#
_entry.id   1289f1cf034d3be00b1710d001f9c577
#
_cell.length_a   1.000
_cell.length_b   1.000
_cell.length_c   1.000
_cell.angle_alpha   90.00
_cell.angle_beta   90.00
_cell.angle_gamma   90.00
#
_symmetry.space_group_name_H-M   'P 1'
#
loop_
_entity.id
_entity.type
_entity.pdbx_description
1 polymer ?
#
loop_
_entity_poly.entity_id
_entity_poly.type
_entity_poly.pdbx_seq_one_letter_code
_entity_poly.pdbx_strand_id
1 'polypeptide(L)'
;MCIRDSYNDAWPAALHSGVFRGPLGGKRFKGLAGTSDFNGINYYTRFYLRFPPRAGFVERTWGPGALVSDGDYGEVYPYGLHRMIRRVLPYGKPIYITENGVPDAADRLRPGFILDHLRQIWQAISFCWPVMGYYHWSLVDNFEWERGWSQRFGLIALDPETQERTWRPSAHLYREICTTYTINDDMARRYAPEMIPVMWPGGEPQGQLLT
;
A
#
# COMPACT_ATOMS: atom_id res chain seq x y z
N MET A 1 -17.72 18.64 0.82
CA MET A 1 -16.40 18.09 0.39
C MET A 1 -15.72 17.51 1.64
N CYS A 2 -15.38 16.24 1.63
CA CYS A 2 -14.71 15.59 2.78
C CYS A 2 -13.24 15.98 2.79
N ILE A 3 -12.61 16.15 3.96
CA ILE A 3 -11.17 16.43 4.10
C ILE A 3 -10.34 15.40 3.32
N ARG A 4 -10.74 14.12 3.39
CA ARG A 4 -10.15 13.03 2.60
C ARG A 4 -10.15 13.35 1.09
N ASP A 5 -11.26 13.84 0.55
CA ASP A 5 -11.42 14.09 -0.88
C ASP A 5 -10.59 15.29 -1.32
N SER A 6 -10.53 16.33 -0.49
CA SER A 6 -9.69 17.50 -0.75
C SER A 6 -8.20 17.15 -0.77
N TYR A 7 -7.76 16.27 0.12
CA TYR A 7 -6.35 15.91 0.24
C TYR A 7 -5.90 14.94 -0.86
N ASN A 8 -6.70 13.90 -1.12
CA ASN A 8 -6.28 12.83 -2.04
C ASN A 8 -6.65 13.10 -3.50
N ASP A 9 -7.71 13.87 -3.78
CA ASP A 9 -8.20 14.04 -5.15
C ASP A 9 -7.79 15.37 -5.78
N ALA A 10 -7.39 16.37 -4.99
CA ALA A 10 -7.14 17.72 -5.51
C ALA A 10 -6.09 17.73 -6.63
N TRP A 11 -4.98 17.02 -6.44
CA TRP A 11 -3.90 16.95 -7.43
C TRP A 11 -4.24 16.06 -8.64
N PRO A 12 -4.67 14.79 -8.48
CA PRO A 12 -5.05 13.98 -9.62
C PRO A 12 -6.15 14.63 -10.47
N ALA A 13 -7.17 15.20 -9.83
CA ALA A 13 -8.23 15.92 -10.53
C ALA A 13 -7.72 17.16 -11.27
N ALA A 14 -6.77 17.90 -10.69
CA ALA A 14 -6.17 19.06 -11.32
C ALA A 14 -5.33 18.68 -12.54
N LEU A 15 -4.52 17.64 -12.45
CA LEU A 15 -3.71 17.12 -13.56
C LEU A 15 -4.58 16.58 -14.71
N HIS A 16 -5.73 16.00 -14.38
CA HIS A 16 -6.68 15.51 -15.38
C HIS A 16 -7.46 16.64 -16.05
N SER A 17 -8.01 17.59 -15.26
CA SER A 17 -8.95 18.61 -15.74
C SER A 17 -8.34 19.98 -16.08
N GLY A 18 -7.10 20.22 -15.64
CA GLY A 18 -6.46 21.53 -15.67
C GLY A 18 -7.01 22.52 -14.64
N VAL A 19 -7.86 22.07 -13.70
CA VAL A 19 -8.49 22.94 -12.71
C VAL A 19 -8.19 22.42 -11.31
N PHE A 20 -7.37 23.16 -10.57
CA PHE A 20 -7.19 22.92 -9.16
C PHE A 20 -8.39 23.47 -8.38
N ARG A 21 -9.05 22.60 -7.60
CA ARG A 21 -10.21 22.96 -6.77
C ARG A 21 -9.82 22.80 -5.31
N GLY A 22 -9.71 23.93 -4.60
CA GLY A 22 -9.46 23.97 -3.16
C GLY A 22 -10.66 24.49 -2.37
N PRO A 23 -10.55 24.54 -1.03
CA PRO A 23 -11.60 25.04 -0.16
C PRO A 23 -11.99 26.51 -0.44
N LEU A 24 -11.06 27.29 -1.00
CA LEU A 24 -11.21 28.73 -1.28
C LEU A 24 -11.55 29.01 -2.76
N GLY A 25 -11.99 28.02 -3.51
CA GLY A 25 -12.36 28.15 -4.92
C GLY A 25 -11.48 27.35 -5.87
N GLY A 26 -11.70 27.54 -7.18
CA GLY A 26 -10.97 26.83 -8.22
C GLY A 26 -10.16 27.80 -9.09
N LYS A 27 -8.96 27.36 -9.50
CA LYS A 27 -8.12 28.06 -10.46
C LYS A 27 -7.77 27.14 -11.63
N ARG A 28 -7.99 27.64 -12.86
CA ARG A 28 -7.57 26.94 -14.08
C ARG A 28 -6.12 27.30 -14.40
N PHE A 29 -5.33 26.27 -14.71
CA PHE A 29 -3.95 26.42 -15.17
C PHE A 29 -3.87 25.97 -16.63
N LYS A 30 -3.46 26.87 -17.51
CA LYS A 30 -3.26 26.59 -18.94
C LYS A 30 -2.12 25.56 -19.09
N GLY A 31 -2.35 24.49 -19.83
CA GLY A 31 -1.36 23.47 -20.10
C GLY A 31 -1.18 22.41 -18.99
N LEU A 32 -1.97 22.47 -17.89
CA LEU A 32 -1.88 21.47 -16.82
C LEU A 32 -2.66 20.18 -17.17
N ALA A 33 -3.77 20.30 -17.91
CA ALA A 33 -4.58 19.15 -18.25
C ALA A 33 -3.82 18.15 -19.13
N GLY A 34 -3.88 16.88 -18.76
CA GLY A 34 -3.29 15.79 -19.55
C GLY A 34 -1.77 15.67 -19.45
N THR A 35 -1.12 16.30 -18.46
CA THR A 35 0.34 16.27 -18.27
C THR A 35 0.85 15.05 -17.51
N SER A 36 -0.02 14.14 -17.06
CA SER A 36 0.37 12.88 -16.42
C SER A 36 0.26 11.71 -17.38
N ASP A 37 1.23 10.81 -17.35
CA ASP A 37 1.26 9.59 -18.17
C ASP A 37 0.61 8.41 -17.44
N PHE A 38 0.68 8.38 -16.11
CA PHE A 38 0.11 7.35 -15.25
C PHE A 38 -0.36 7.92 -13.90
N ASN A 39 -1.10 7.12 -13.15
CA ASN A 39 -1.44 7.38 -11.75
C ASN A 39 -0.54 6.55 -10.85
N GLY A 40 0.28 7.20 -10.02
CA GLY A 40 1.08 6.55 -8.97
C GLY A 40 0.31 6.53 -7.63
N ILE A 41 0.27 5.39 -6.98
CA ILE A 41 -0.38 5.23 -5.67
C ILE A 41 0.66 4.81 -4.64
N ASN A 42 0.84 5.65 -3.61
CA ASN A 42 1.55 5.31 -2.40
C ASN A 42 0.51 4.96 -1.34
N TYR A 43 0.46 3.69 -0.93
CA TYR A 43 -0.52 3.22 0.03
C TYR A 43 0.13 2.40 1.13
N TYR A 44 -0.09 2.79 2.39
CA TYR A 44 0.48 2.10 3.55
C TYR A 44 -0.57 1.64 4.54
N THR A 45 -1.53 2.51 4.86
CA THR A 45 -2.43 2.32 5.99
C THR A 45 -3.70 3.14 5.84
N ARG A 46 -4.62 2.98 6.78
CA ARG A 46 -5.72 3.92 7.02
C ARG A 46 -5.69 4.39 8.47
N PHE A 47 -6.28 5.56 8.71
CA PHE A 47 -6.60 6.05 10.05
C PHE A 47 -8.05 6.45 10.13
N TYR A 48 -8.58 6.42 11.33
CA TYR A 48 -9.76 7.15 11.71
C TYR A 48 -9.34 8.49 12.30
N LEU A 49 -9.95 9.57 11.84
CA LEU A 49 -9.72 10.90 12.39
C LEU A 49 -10.82 11.21 13.38
N ARG A 50 -10.44 11.50 14.62
CA ARG A 50 -11.34 11.94 15.67
C ARG A 50 -11.10 13.41 15.96
N PHE A 51 -12.18 14.17 16.06
CA PHE A 51 -12.17 15.59 16.43
C PHE A 51 -12.77 15.72 17.82
N PRO A 52 -11.98 15.65 18.90
CA PRO A 52 -12.50 15.81 20.25
C PRO A 52 -12.98 17.26 20.44
N PRO A 53 -14.19 17.50 21.01
CA PRO A 53 -14.82 18.80 21.06
C PRO A 53 -14.03 19.91 21.80
N ARG A 54 -13.05 19.52 22.62
CA ARG A 54 -12.29 20.45 23.48
C ARG A 54 -10.80 20.55 23.19
N ALA A 55 -10.27 19.75 22.26
CA ALA A 55 -8.82 19.62 22.15
C ALA A 55 -8.17 20.48 21.04
N GLY A 56 -8.96 21.04 20.12
CA GLY A 56 -8.43 21.87 19.03
C GLY A 56 -7.46 21.14 18.05
N PHE A 57 -7.28 19.84 18.21
CA PHE A 57 -6.42 19.02 17.34
C PHE A 57 -7.14 17.75 16.89
N VAL A 58 -6.59 17.13 15.85
CA VAL A 58 -7.11 15.89 15.26
C VAL A 58 -6.34 14.71 15.84
N GLU A 59 -7.04 13.78 16.46
CA GLU A 59 -6.46 12.50 16.88
C GLU A 59 -6.54 11.47 15.75
N ARG A 60 -5.46 10.71 15.58
CA ARG A 60 -5.45 9.50 14.76
C ARG A 60 -5.79 8.32 15.65
N THR A 61 -6.71 7.46 15.18
CA THR A 61 -7.10 6.24 15.87
C THR A 61 -7.16 5.08 14.89
N TRP A 62 -7.19 3.87 15.42
CA TRP A 62 -7.32 2.63 14.66
C TRP A 62 -8.71 2.03 14.85
N GLY A 63 -9.10 1.14 13.95
CA GLY A 63 -10.33 0.35 14.10
C GLY A 63 -10.25 -0.58 15.30
N PRO A 64 -11.39 -0.96 15.90
CA PRO A 64 -11.41 -1.99 16.94
C PRO A 64 -10.79 -3.30 16.44
N GLY A 65 -9.82 -3.85 17.19
CA GLY A 65 -9.12 -5.08 16.82
C GLY A 65 -8.17 -4.95 15.61
N ALA A 66 -7.82 -3.73 15.22
CA ALA A 66 -6.91 -3.50 14.10
C ALA A 66 -5.54 -4.12 14.37
N LEU A 67 -5.00 -4.82 13.36
CA LEU A 67 -3.60 -5.23 13.34
C LEU A 67 -2.76 -4.00 13.03
N VAL A 68 -1.97 -3.55 13.99
CA VAL A 68 -1.12 -2.35 13.88
C VAL A 68 0.34 -2.77 13.75
N SER A 69 1.05 -2.11 12.87
CA SER A 69 2.47 -2.35 12.59
C SER A 69 3.40 -1.70 13.63
N ASP A 70 4.69 -1.98 13.54
CA ASP A 70 5.70 -1.51 14.48
C ASP A 70 5.64 0.01 14.69
N GLY A 71 5.83 0.43 15.95
CA GLY A 71 5.87 1.83 16.35
C GLY A 71 4.56 2.60 16.09
N ASP A 72 3.43 1.91 16.13
CA ASP A 72 2.10 2.48 15.85
C ASP A 72 2.07 3.26 14.52
N TYR A 73 2.78 2.75 13.52
CA TYR A 73 2.83 3.41 12.20
C TYR A 73 1.46 3.42 11.55
N GLY A 74 0.77 2.29 11.57
CA GLY A 74 -0.56 2.22 11.00
C GLY A 74 -1.21 0.84 11.02
N GLU A 75 -2.52 0.86 10.80
CA GLU A 75 -3.35 -0.34 10.64
C GLU A 75 -3.04 -1.05 9.32
N VAL A 76 -2.83 -2.35 9.36
CA VAL A 76 -2.76 -3.20 8.16
C VAL A 76 -4.16 -3.33 7.57
N TYR A 77 -4.42 -2.66 6.44
CA TYR A 77 -5.74 -2.62 5.82
C TYR A 77 -5.67 -2.79 4.30
N PRO A 78 -5.48 -4.01 3.80
CA PRO A 78 -5.25 -4.29 2.38
C PRO A 78 -6.38 -3.83 1.44
N TYR A 79 -7.65 -3.97 1.86
CA TYR A 79 -8.80 -3.50 1.08
C TYR A 79 -8.76 -1.99 0.77
N GLY A 80 -8.02 -1.22 1.56
CA GLY A 80 -7.81 0.20 1.29
C GLY A 80 -7.06 0.44 -0.02
N LEU A 81 -6.11 -0.42 -0.37
CA LEU A 81 -5.41 -0.34 -1.66
C LEU A 81 -6.38 -0.52 -2.83
N HIS A 82 -7.25 -1.54 -2.78
CA HIS A 82 -8.30 -1.75 -3.80
C HIS A 82 -9.19 -0.51 -3.97
N ARG A 83 -9.57 0.14 -2.84
CA ARG A 83 -10.35 1.39 -2.87
C ARG A 83 -9.58 2.55 -3.49
N MET A 84 -8.28 2.65 -3.27
CA MET A 84 -7.45 3.70 -3.88
C MET A 84 -7.28 3.46 -5.39
N ILE A 85 -7.08 2.22 -5.81
CA ILE A 85 -7.06 1.86 -7.24
C ILE A 85 -8.37 2.29 -7.89
N ARG A 86 -9.51 1.90 -7.32
CA ARG A 86 -10.85 2.29 -7.84
C ARG A 86 -11.03 3.80 -7.92
N ARG A 87 -10.44 4.55 -6.99
CA ARG A 87 -10.58 6.01 -6.90
C ARG A 87 -9.93 6.74 -8.07
N VAL A 88 -8.84 6.22 -8.62
CA VAL A 88 -8.12 6.85 -9.73
C VAL A 88 -8.56 6.39 -11.11
N LEU A 89 -9.41 5.36 -11.22
CA LEU A 89 -9.95 4.87 -12.50
C LEU A 89 -10.57 5.95 -13.38
N PRO A 90 -11.36 6.93 -12.83
CA PRO A 90 -11.98 7.96 -13.66
C PRO A 90 -10.99 8.83 -14.44
N TYR A 91 -9.71 8.82 -14.07
CA TYR A 91 -8.67 9.56 -14.78
C TYR A 91 -8.16 8.86 -16.04
N GLY A 92 -8.57 7.59 -16.31
CA GLY A 92 -8.33 6.89 -17.56
C GLY A 92 -6.85 6.67 -17.90
N LYS A 93 -5.98 6.57 -16.90
CA LYS A 93 -4.53 6.38 -17.05
C LYS A 93 -4.09 5.04 -16.48
N PRO A 94 -2.98 4.46 -16.95
CA PRO A 94 -2.33 3.34 -16.29
C PRO A 94 -2.08 3.61 -14.81
N ILE A 95 -2.15 2.58 -13.98
CA ILE A 95 -2.01 2.69 -12.53
C ILE A 95 -0.77 1.90 -12.09
N TYR A 96 0.10 2.53 -11.33
CA TYR A 96 1.22 1.88 -10.66
C TYR A 96 1.08 2.04 -9.15
N ILE A 97 1.26 0.96 -8.41
CA ILE A 97 1.45 1.05 -6.98
C ILE A 97 2.92 1.37 -6.76
N THR A 98 3.21 2.64 -6.62
CA THR A 98 4.57 3.18 -6.55
C THR A 98 5.22 2.94 -5.20
N GLU A 99 4.41 2.82 -4.14
CA GLU A 99 4.87 2.41 -2.82
C GLU A 99 3.76 1.66 -2.07
N ASN A 100 4.12 0.56 -1.44
CA ASN A 100 3.28 -0.17 -0.50
C ASN A 100 4.17 -0.99 0.44
N GLY A 101 4.05 -0.79 1.75
CA GLY A 101 4.93 -1.44 2.71
C GLY A 101 4.43 -1.34 4.14
N VAL A 102 5.12 -2.05 5.02
CA VAL A 102 4.82 -2.12 6.45
C VAL A 102 6.11 -2.14 7.26
N PRO A 103 6.25 -1.30 8.30
CA PRO A 103 7.37 -1.43 9.22
C PRO A 103 7.16 -2.66 10.09
N ASP A 104 8.14 -3.57 10.05
CA ASP A 104 8.10 -4.85 10.75
C ASP A 104 9.54 -5.38 10.89
N ALA A 105 10.17 -5.03 11.98
CA ALA A 105 11.56 -5.39 12.23
C ALA A 105 11.76 -6.92 12.32
N ALA A 106 10.77 -7.61 12.86
CA ALA A 106 10.80 -9.06 13.06
C ALA A 106 10.34 -9.88 11.85
N ASP A 107 9.87 -9.23 10.79
CA ASP A 107 9.37 -9.85 9.55
C ASP A 107 8.22 -10.86 9.75
N ARG A 108 7.36 -10.62 10.76
CA ARG A 108 6.23 -11.48 11.08
C ARG A 108 4.93 -11.08 10.39
N LEU A 109 4.79 -9.80 10.07
CA LEU A 109 3.61 -9.24 9.40
C LEU A 109 3.80 -9.11 7.91
N ARG A 110 5.03 -8.79 7.47
CA ARG A 110 5.32 -8.40 6.08
C ARG A 110 5.02 -9.49 5.06
N PRO A 111 5.28 -10.79 5.27
CA PRO A 111 4.88 -11.79 4.30
C PRO A 111 3.37 -11.81 4.03
N GLY A 112 2.55 -11.83 5.10
CA GLY A 112 1.10 -11.77 4.99
C GLY A 112 0.60 -10.45 4.40
N PHE A 113 1.23 -9.34 4.76
CA PHE A 113 0.96 -8.02 4.19
C PHE A 113 1.15 -8.01 2.66
N ILE A 114 2.26 -8.54 2.17
CA ILE A 114 2.56 -8.62 0.73
C ILE A 114 1.50 -9.46 0.02
N LEU A 115 1.20 -10.65 0.53
CA LEU A 115 0.23 -11.56 -0.09
C LEU A 115 -1.16 -10.93 -0.19
N ASP A 116 -1.66 -10.31 0.89
CA ASP A 116 -3.02 -9.76 0.87
C ASP A 116 -3.11 -8.48 0.01
N HIS A 117 -2.09 -7.62 0.01
CA HIS A 117 -2.09 -6.45 -0.87
C HIS A 117 -2.01 -6.85 -2.36
N LEU A 118 -1.20 -7.85 -2.70
CA LEU A 118 -1.15 -8.38 -4.07
C LEU A 118 -2.47 -9.07 -4.46
N ARG A 119 -3.16 -9.74 -3.52
CA ARG A 119 -4.51 -10.23 -3.75
C ARG A 119 -5.50 -9.12 -4.11
N GLN A 120 -5.42 -7.95 -3.46
CA GLN A 120 -6.25 -6.79 -3.80
C GLN A 120 -5.93 -6.26 -5.20
N ILE A 121 -4.68 -6.29 -5.61
CA ILE A 121 -4.26 -5.91 -6.97
C ILE A 121 -4.78 -6.92 -7.99
N TRP A 122 -4.64 -8.21 -7.70
CA TRP A 122 -5.18 -9.27 -8.56
C TRP A 122 -6.69 -9.12 -8.78
N GLN A 123 -7.46 -8.85 -7.71
CA GLN A 123 -8.88 -8.56 -7.82
C GLN A 123 -9.15 -7.35 -8.74
N ALA A 124 -8.35 -6.29 -8.63
CA ALA A 124 -8.48 -5.13 -9.50
C ALA A 124 -8.23 -5.47 -10.98
N ILE A 125 -7.18 -6.25 -11.25
CA ILE A 125 -6.86 -6.73 -12.61
C ILE A 125 -7.97 -7.64 -13.15
N SER A 126 -8.57 -8.49 -12.32
CA SER A 126 -9.70 -9.35 -12.68
C SER A 126 -10.94 -8.55 -13.10
N PHE A 127 -11.07 -7.29 -12.67
CA PHE A 127 -12.07 -6.34 -13.17
C PHE A 127 -11.58 -5.53 -14.39
N CYS A 128 -10.50 -5.95 -15.04
CA CYS A 128 -9.88 -5.24 -16.17
C CYS A 128 -9.42 -3.81 -15.82
N TRP A 129 -9.09 -3.53 -14.55
CA TRP A 129 -8.53 -2.24 -14.19
C TRP A 129 -7.04 -2.18 -14.59
N PRO A 130 -6.56 -1.05 -15.14
CA PRO A 130 -5.25 -0.96 -15.78
C PRO A 130 -4.11 -0.81 -14.75
N VAL A 131 -3.98 -1.78 -13.84
CA VAL A 131 -2.85 -1.83 -12.90
C VAL A 131 -1.67 -2.49 -13.61
N MET A 132 -0.58 -1.73 -13.76
CA MET A 132 0.58 -2.10 -14.58
C MET A 132 1.80 -2.51 -13.77
N GLY A 133 1.84 -2.20 -12.46
CA GLY A 133 2.99 -2.53 -11.64
C GLY A 133 2.79 -2.29 -10.15
N TYR A 134 3.61 -2.98 -9.36
CA TYR A 134 3.66 -2.90 -7.92
C TYR A 134 5.10 -2.84 -7.43
N TYR A 135 5.40 -1.89 -6.55
CA TYR A 135 6.70 -1.71 -5.94
C TYR A 135 6.56 -1.73 -4.41
N HIS A 136 7.23 -2.69 -3.79
CA HIS A 136 7.25 -2.78 -2.33
C HIS A 136 8.17 -1.72 -1.73
N TRP A 137 7.69 -1.00 -0.73
CA TRP A 137 8.49 -0.13 0.10
C TRP A 137 8.90 -0.86 1.39
N SER A 138 10.18 -1.16 1.57
CA SER A 138 11.32 -0.82 0.72
C SER A 138 12.19 -2.05 0.47
N LEU A 139 13.14 -1.95 -0.46
CA LEU A 139 14.09 -3.05 -0.71
C LEU A 139 15.01 -3.27 0.48
N VAL A 140 15.56 -2.20 1.04
CA VAL A 140 16.49 -2.22 2.18
C VAL A 140 15.96 -1.26 3.25
N ASP A 141 16.19 -1.56 4.52
CA ASP A 141 15.88 -0.61 5.59
C ASP A 141 16.52 0.75 5.29
N ASN A 142 15.79 1.82 5.50
CA ASN A 142 16.21 3.19 5.26
C ASN A 142 16.01 4.07 6.50
N PHE A 143 16.58 5.24 6.47
CA PHE A 143 16.34 6.29 7.45
C PHE A 143 14.97 6.93 7.21
N GLU A 144 14.03 6.67 8.11
CA GLU A 144 12.62 7.08 7.95
C GLU A 144 12.35 8.46 8.56
N TRP A 145 12.92 9.49 7.94
CA TRP A 145 12.73 10.89 8.30
C TRP A 145 12.85 11.15 9.82
N GLU A 146 11.86 11.76 10.45
CA GLU A 146 11.84 12.04 11.89
C GLU A 146 11.81 10.79 12.78
N ARG A 147 11.51 9.62 12.22
CA ARG A 147 11.51 8.34 12.94
C ARG A 147 12.89 7.65 12.94
N GLY A 148 13.82 8.18 12.15
CA GLY A 148 15.17 7.63 12.06
C GLY A 148 15.18 6.18 11.61
N TRP A 149 15.92 5.35 12.32
CA TRP A 149 16.05 3.92 12.04
C TRP A 149 15.04 3.04 12.79
N SER A 150 14.08 3.62 13.49
CA SER A 150 13.10 2.85 14.27
C SER A 150 12.07 2.10 13.43
N GLN A 151 11.80 2.56 12.21
CA GLN A 151 10.84 1.96 11.30
C GLN A 151 11.55 1.11 10.25
N ARG A 152 11.40 -0.20 10.34
CA ARG A 152 12.11 -1.17 9.51
C ARG A 152 11.20 -1.68 8.38
N PHE A 153 11.22 -1.00 7.24
CA PHE A 153 10.41 -1.35 6.07
C PHE A 153 11.05 -2.35 5.12
N GLY A 154 12.38 -2.51 5.20
CA GLY A 154 13.14 -3.26 4.21
C GLY A 154 12.77 -4.74 4.10
N LEU A 155 12.72 -5.25 2.89
CA LEU A 155 12.83 -6.68 2.62
C LEU A 155 14.18 -7.22 3.09
N ILE A 156 15.19 -6.38 3.01
CA ILE A 156 16.57 -6.63 3.48
C ILE A 156 16.80 -5.77 4.72
N ALA A 157 17.14 -6.41 5.82
CA ALA A 157 17.57 -5.72 7.03
C ALA A 157 18.91 -5.05 6.80
N LEU A 158 19.07 -3.83 7.32
CA LEU A 158 20.32 -3.08 7.31
C LEU A 158 20.72 -2.74 8.75
N ASP A 159 21.93 -3.09 9.13
CA ASP A 159 22.58 -2.54 10.32
C ASP A 159 23.12 -1.14 9.98
N PRO A 160 22.65 -0.07 10.65
CA PRO A 160 23.07 1.29 10.31
C PRO A 160 24.54 1.57 10.62
N GLU A 161 25.16 0.84 11.55
CA GLU A 161 26.55 1.05 11.98
C GLU A 161 27.54 0.28 11.11
N THR A 162 27.26 -1.02 10.90
CA THR A 162 28.15 -1.91 10.13
C THR A 162 27.85 -1.95 8.64
N GLN A 163 26.66 -1.48 8.23
CA GLN A 163 26.14 -1.55 6.87
C GLN A 163 25.91 -3.00 6.38
N GLU A 164 25.90 -3.96 7.30
CA GLU A 164 25.58 -5.35 6.99
C GLU A 164 24.15 -5.49 6.54
N ARG A 165 23.93 -6.32 5.52
CA ARG A 165 22.62 -6.58 4.90
C ARG A 165 22.23 -8.04 5.07
N THR A 166 21.08 -8.27 5.68
CA THR A 166 20.53 -9.61 5.91
C THR A 166 19.17 -9.75 5.23
N TRP A 167 19.00 -10.79 4.42
CA TRP A 167 17.72 -11.06 3.77
C TRP A 167 16.70 -11.58 4.77
N ARG A 168 15.51 -10.97 4.74
CA ARG A 168 14.37 -11.43 5.53
C ARG A 168 13.57 -12.51 4.78
N PRO A 169 12.77 -13.36 5.46
CA PRO A 169 11.85 -14.30 4.80
C PRO A 169 10.95 -13.65 3.75
N SER A 170 10.43 -12.45 4.02
CA SER A 170 9.64 -11.67 3.06
C SER A 170 10.39 -11.33 1.77
N ALA A 171 11.71 -11.15 1.82
CA ALA A 171 12.52 -10.92 0.63
C ALA A 171 12.56 -12.15 -0.29
N HIS A 172 12.65 -13.33 0.31
CA HIS A 172 12.62 -14.59 -0.44
C HIS A 172 11.24 -14.80 -1.08
N LEU A 173 10.15 -14.57 -0.34
CA LEU A 173 8.80 -14.60 -0.86
C LEU A 173 8.63 -13.61 -2.04
N TYR A 174 9.02 -12.35 -1.86
CA TYR A 174 8.86 -11.33 -2.89
C TYR A 174 9.69 -11.63 -4.14
N ARG A 175 10.93 -12.12 -3.98
CA ARG A 175 11.75 -12.60 -5.09
C ARG A 175 11.07 -13.72 -5.86
N GLU A 176 10.49 -14.69 -5.15
CA GLU A 176 9.81 -15.84 -5.77
C GLU A 176 8.59 -15.35 -6.58
N ILE A 177 7.77 -14.46 -6.03
CA ILE A 177 6.65 -13.83 -6.73
C ILE A 177 7.12 -13.08 -7.99
N CYS A 178 8.18 -12.26 -7.87
CA CYS A 178 8.71 -11.50 -9.01
C CYS A 178 9.31 -12.39 -10.11
N THR A 179 9.80 -13.59 -9.75
CA THR A 179 10.40 -14.53 -10.70
C THR A 179 9.34 -15.37 -11.41
N THR A 180 8.31 -15.77 -10.68
CA THR A 180 7.27 -16.69 -11.19
C THR A 180 6.02 -15.97 -11.68
N TYR A 181 5.84 -14.70 -11.31
CA TYR A 181 4.63 -13.90 -11.53
C TYR A 181 3.36 -14.55 -10.98
N THR A 182 3.51 -15.41 -9.96
CA THR A 182 2.41 -16.14 -9.36
C THR A 182 2.42 -16.03 -7.84
N ILE A 183 1.25 -16.23 -7.24
CA ILE A 183 1.09 -16.52 -5.82
C ILE A 183 0.34 -17.87 -5.72
N ASN A 184 0.87 -18.80 -4.95
CA ASN A 184 0.28 -20.10 -4.73
C ASN A 184 0.20 -20.45 -3.24
N ASP A 185 -0.47 -21.56 -2.92
CA ASP A 185 -0.66 -22.02 -1.55
C ASP A 185 0.63 -22.46 -0.88
N ASP A 186 1.59 -23.00 -1.63
CA ASP A 186 2.89 -23.37 -1.10
C ASP A 186 3.67 -22.17 -0.56
N MET A 187 3.66 -21.04 -1.30
CA MET A 187 4.21 -19.77 -0.83
C MET A 187 3.53 -19.31 0.46
N ALA A 188 2.19 -19.34 0.49
CA ALA A 188 1.46 -18.93 1.68
C ALA A 188 1.77 -19.86 2.87
N ARG A 189 1.80 -21.18 2.68
CA ARG A 189 2.15 -22.15 3.75
C ARG A 189 3.55 -21.92 4.32
N ARG A 190 4.53 -21.58 3.45
CA ARG A 190 5.93 -21.38 3.88
C ARG A 190 6.17 -20.03 4.57
N TYR A 191 5.53 -18.98 4.11
CA TYR A 191 5.88 -17.62 4.54
C TYR A 191 4.82 -16.94 5.40
N ALA A 192 3.54 -17.28 5.25
CA ALA A 192 2.40 -16.65 5.95
C ALA A 192 1.21 -17.62 6.03
N PRO A 193 1.32 -18.72 6.82
CA PRO A 193 0.28 -19.77 6.88
C PRO A 193 -1.08 -19.22 7.37
N GLU A 194 -1.09 -18.14 8.14
CA GLU A 194 -2.30 -17.44 8.56
C GLU A 194 -3.09 -16.84 7.39
N MET A 195 -2.47 -16.68 6.22
CA MET A 195 -3.13 -16.16 5.03
C MET A 195 -3.92 -17.22 4.25
N ILE A 196 -3.75 -18.50 4.54
CA ILE A 196 -4.47 -19.58 3.84
C ILE A 196 -5.99 -19.35 3.83
N PRO A 197 -6.67 -19.14 4.98
CA PRO A 197 -8.12 -18.92 4.98
C PRO A 197 -8.53 -17.58 4.34
N VAL A 198 -7.63 -16.62 4.25
CA VAL A 198 -7.89 -15.32 3.62
C VAL A 198 -7.77 -15.42 2.10
N MET A 199 -6.77 -16.14 1.63
CA MET A 199 -6.50 -16.30 0.19
C MET A 199 -7.48 -17.28 -0.46
N TRP A 200 -7.85 -18.33 0.26
CA TRP A 200 -8.71 -19.43 -0.22
C TRP A 200 -9.89 -19.67 0.74
N PRO A 201 -10.84 -18.73 0.83
CA PRO A 201 -11.99 -18.91 1.72
C PRO A 201 -12.87 -20.08 1.24
N GLY A 202 -13.05 -21.07 2.09
CA GLY A 202 -13.98 -22.19 1.86
C GLY A 202 -13.37 -23.50 1.39
N GLY A 203 -12.06 -23.65 1.37
CA GLY A 203 -11.46 -24.96 1.04
C GLY A 203 -9.95 -25.03 0.99
N GLU A 204 -9.43 -26.23 0.85
CA GLU A 204 -8.03 -26.46 0.52
C GLU A 204 -7.72 -25.84 -0.85
N PRO A 205 -6.62 -25.08 -0.99
CA PRO A 205 -6.23 -24.49 -2.25
C PRO A 205 -5.95 -25.60 -3.29
N GLN A 206 -6.55 -25.50 -4.45
CA GLN A 206 -6.28 -26.39 -5.57
C GLN A 206 -5.42 -25.64 -6.61
N GLY A 207 -4.10 -25.68 -6.45
CA GLY A 207 -3.17 -25.20 -7.47
C GLY A 207 -3.10 -23.67 -7.65
N GLN A 208 -2.41 -23.24 -8.69
CA GLN A 208 -2.11 -21.85 -8.99
C GLN A 208 -3.36 -20.97 -9.11
N LEU A 209 -3.41 -19.91 -8.32
CA LEU A 209 -4.53 -18.97 -8.33
C LEU A 209 -4.26 -17.67 -9.07
N LEU A 210 -3.00 -17.36 -9.34
CA LEU A 210 -2.63 -16.08 -9.94
C LEU A 210 -1.56 -16.31 -11.01
N THR A 211 -1.97 -16.42 -12.24
CA THR A 211 -1.15 -16.23 -13.44
C THR A 211 -1.54 -14.93 -14.12
#